data_fe953a6858704b2fd1ae28e1b028ec6b
#
_entry.id   fe953a6858704b2fd1ae28e1b028ec6b
#
_cell.length_a   1.000
_cell.length_b   1.000
_cell.length_c   1.000
_cell.angle_alpha   90.00
_cell.angle_beta   90.00
_cell.angle_gamma   90.00
#
_symmetry.space_group_name_H-M   'P 1'
#
loop_
_entity.id
_entity.type
_entity.pdbx_description
1 polymer ?
#
loop_
_entity_poly.entity_id
_entity_poly.type
_entity_poly.pdbx_seq_one_letter_code
_entity_poly.pdbx_strand_id
1 'polypeptide(L)'
;MKNNKIYLLGACLLCAVTTFAQNVSLQPPPQQLIVQNKTIDLPAVYQLNGGEEANPHAVKVLKELLSGKQSSKKGMLISIGEKGDKSVRKYSRQIPDHKEGYYLSVNEKEIVLAGNDERGTYYALQTFAQLLK
;
A
#
# COMPACT_ATOMS: atom_id res chain seq x y z
N MET A 1 -0.40 -23.23 -7.67
CA MET A 1 -0.42 -22.08 -6.75
C MET A 1 0.58 -21.04 -7.22
N LYS A 2 0.12 -19.89 -7.63
CA LYS A 2 1.02 -18.76 -7.90
C LYS A 2 1.40 -18.14 -6.56
N ASN A 3 2.65 -18.30 -6.14
CA ASN A 3 3.19 -17.56 -5.00
C ASN A 3 3.46 -16.12 -5.46
N ASN A 4 2.49 -15.26 -5.27
CA ASN A 4 2.70 -13.83 -5.48
C ASN A 4 3.49 -13.29 -4.27
N LYS A 5 4.72 -12.93 -4.51
CA LYS A 5 5.61 -12.33 -3.50
C LYS A 5 5.59 -10.82 -3.64
N ILE A 6 5.50 -10.12 -2.51
CA ILE A 6 5.56 -8.67 -2.45
C ILE A 6 6.91 -8.25 -1.86
N TYR A 7 7.57 -7.27 -2.48
CA TYR A 7 8.75 -6.63 -1.90
C TYR A 7 8.33 -5.58 -0.87
N LEU A 8 8.97 -5.62 0.30
CA LEU A 8 8.66 -4.73 1.39
C LEU A 8 9.04 -3.28 1.05
N LEU A 9 8.07 -2.38 1.09
CA LEU A 9 8.23 -0.96 0.86
C LEU A 9 7.80 -0.17 2.10
N GLY A 10 8.73 0.57 2.66
CA GLY A 10 8.44 1.57 3.67
C GLY A 10 8.87 2.94 3.19
N ALA A 11 7.97 3.91 3.15
CA ALA A 11 8.31 5.29 2.86
C ALA A 11 8.53 6.04 4.17
N CYS A 12 9.77 6.43 4.46
CA CYS A 12 10.10 7.28 5.60
C CYS A 12 10.87 8.51 5.16
N LEU A 13 10.55 9.66 5.74
CA LEU A 13 11.20 10.93 5.47
C LEU A 13 12.63 10.94 6.03
N LEU A 14 13.60 11.30 5.18
CA LEU A 14 14.99 11.67 5.49
C LEU A 14 15.88 10.62 6.18
N CYS A 15 16.63 9.90 5.36
CA CYS A 15 18.08 9.69 5.56
C CYS A 15 18.66 9.05 4.29
N ALA A 16 19.69 9.65 3.74
CA ALA A 16 20.48 9.10 2.63
C ALA A 16 21.15 7.80 3.11
N VAL A 17 20.60 6.67 2.74
CA VAL A 17 21.28 5.39 2.84
C VAL A 17 21.41 4.86 1.42
N THR A 18 22.63 4.78 0.95
CA THR A 18 22.96 4.09 -0.29
C THR A 18 22.68 2.61 -0.11
N THR A 19 21.51 2.18 -0.50
CA THR A 19 21.15 0.77 -0.59
C THR A 19 21.20 0.34 -2.04
N PHE A 20 21.80 -0.81 -2.28
CA PHE A 20 21.82 -1.45 -3.59
C PHE A 20 20.40 -1.54 -4.13
N ALA A 21 20.11 -0.71 -5.13
CA ALA A 21 18.81 -0.64 -5.76
C ALA A 21 18.60 -1.91 -6.59
N GLN A 22 17.69 -2.76 -6.15
CA GLN A 22 16.93 -3.52 -7.13
C GLN A 22 16.16 -2.48 -7.94
N ASN A 23 16.39 -2.44 -9.25
CA ASN A 23 15.75 -1.49 -10.15
C ASN A 23 14.25 -1.81 -10.26
N VAL A 24 13.48 -1.36 -9.29
CA VAL A 24 12.02 -1.38 -9.36
C VAL A 24 11.60 -0.09 -10.04
N SER A 25 11.27 -0.16 -11.32
CA SER A 25 10.70 0.97 -12.05
C SER A 25 9.23 1.09 -11.72
N LEU A 26 8.86 2.02 -10.85
CA LEU A 26 7.49 2.32 -10.47
C LEU A 26 6.94 3.51 -11.26
N GLN A 27 5.68 3.44 -11.64
CA GLN A 27 4.98 4.51 -12.36
C GLN A 27 3.64 4.86 -11.67
N PRO A 28 3.43 6.10 -11.23
CA PRO A 28 4.40 7.22 -11.20
C PRO A 28 5.56 6.95 -10.25
N PRO A 29 6.76 7.51 -10.51
CA PRO A 29 7.91 7.28 -9.66
C PRO A 29 7.67 7.87 -8.27
N PRO A 30 7.87 7.10 -7.19
CA PRO A 30 7.74 7.63 -5.84
C PRO A 30 8.84 8.66 -5.56
N GLN A 31 8.51 9.72 -4.84
CA GLN A 31 9.51 10.71 -4.41
C GLN A 31 10.52 10.12 -3.42
N GLN A 32 10.10 9.13 -2.66
CA GLN A 32 10.93 8.39 -1.73
C GLN A 32 10.55 6.92 -1.73
N LEU A 33 11.54 6.06 -1.89
CA LEU A 33 11.37 4.62 -1.90
C LEU A 33 12.37 3.99 -0.93
N ILE A 34 11.86 3.26 0.06
CA ILE A 34 12.67 2.43 0.95
C ILE A 34 12.31 0.98 0.68
N VAL A 35 13.23 0.23 0.12
CA VAL A 35 13.07 -1.19 -0.14
C VAL A 35 13.87 -1.97 0.90
N GLN A 36 13.19 -2.84 1.63
CA GLN A 36 13.84 -3.82 2.49
C GLN A 36 14.02 -5.12 1.70
N ASN A 37 15.17 -5.76 1.84
CA ASN A 37 15.47 -7.05 1.19
C ASN A 37 14.67 -8.20 1.82
N LYS A 38 13.35 -8.08 1.78
CA LYS A 38 12.42 -9.04 2.34
C LYS A 38 11.24 -9.21 1.40
N THR A 39 10.86 -10.43 1.14
CA THR A 39 9.65 -10.76 0.39
C THR A 39 8.53 -11.11 1.36
N ILE A 40 7.32 -10.69 1.07
CA ILE A 40 6.12 -11.00 1.83
C ILE A 40 5.15 -11.72 0.90
N ASP A 41 4.59 -12.82 1.38
CA ASP A 41 3.53 -13.50 0.66
C ASP A 41 2.21 -12.72 0.80
N LEU A 42 1.44 -12.67 -0.28
CA LEU A 42 0.09 -12.12 -0.22
C LEU A 42 -0.76 -12.90 0.80
N PRO A 43 -1.57 -12.19 1.61
CA PRO A 43 -2.36 -12.86 2.63
C PRO A 43 -3.43 -13.77 2.02
N ALA A 44 -3.51 -15.01 2.49
CA ALA A 44 -4.61 -15.90 2.17
C ALA A 44 -5.94 -15.42 2.81
N VAL A 45 -5.84 -14.75 3.95
CA VAL A 45 -6.96 -14.13 4.66
C VAL A 45 -6.56 -12.71 5.07
N TYR A 46 -7.44 -11.75 4.82
CA TYR A 46 -7.20 -10.36 5.16
C TYR A 46 -8.45 -9.67 5.75
N GLN A 47 -8.22 -8.62 6.49
CA GLN A 47 -9.24 -7.69 6.96
C GLN A 47 -9.11 -6.39 6.18
N LEU A 48 -10.22 -5.89 5.64
CA LEU A 48 -10.26 -4.61 4.96
C LEU A 48 -10.75 -3.52 5.91
N ASN A 49 -10.01 -2.43 6.02
CA ASN A 49 -10.33 -1.27 6.81
C ASN A 49 -10.43 -0.02 5.91
N GLY A 50 -11.63 0.45 5.70
CA GLY A 50 -11.95 1.65 4.93
C GLY A 50 -12.07 1.45 3.42
N GLY A 51 -12.36 2.53 2.73
CA GLY A 51 -12.35 2.65 1.28
C GLY A 51 -13.64 2.21 0.57
N GLU A 52 -14.45 1.33 1.14
CA GLU A 52 -15.60 0.75 0.42
C GLU A 52 -16.64 1.78 -0.01
N GLU A 53 -16.90 2.80 0.81
CA GLU A 53 -17.86 3.87 0.50
C GLU A 53 -17.22 5.01 -0.33
N ALA A 54 -15.98 5.37 0.03
CA ALA A 54 -15.29 6.51 -0.57
C ALA A 54 -14.69 6.21 -1.96
N ASN A 55 -14.17 5.00 -2.13
CA ASN A 55 -13.51 4.59 -3.38
C ASN A 55 -13.79 3.12 -3.74
N PRO A 56 -15.05 2.79 -4.10
CA PRO A 56 -15.46 1.40 -4.36
C PRO A 56 -14.70 0.77 -5.53
N HIS A 57 -14.29 1.56 -6.51
CA HIS A 57 -13.51 1.06 -7.65
C HIS A 57 -12.10 0.61 -7.22
N ALA A 58 -11.41 1.42 -6.44
CA ALA A 58 -10.08 1.06 -5.93
C ALA A 58 -10.15 -0.19 -5.03
N VAL A 59 -11.18 -0.28 -4.20
CA VAL A 59 -11.39 -1.46 -3.34
C VAL A 59 -11.66 -2.71 -4.17
N LYS A 60 -12.44 -2.62 -5.23
CA LYS A 60 -12.67 -3.75 -6.13
C LYS A 60 -11.36 -4.26 -6.74
N VAL A 61 -10.56 -3.37 -7.30
CA VAL A 61 -9.24 -3.71 -7.87
C VAL A 61 -8.32 -4.31 -6.82
N LEU A 62 -8.28 -3.74 -5.62
CA LEU A 62 -7.49 -4.26 -4.51
C LEU A 62 -7.89 -5.69 -4.14
N LYS A 63 -9.18 -5.98 -4.04
CA LYS A 63 -9.70 -7.32 -3.76
C LYS A 63 -9.31 -8.34 -4.84
N GLU A 64 -9.35 -7.93 -6.10
CA GLU A 64 -8.91 -8.76 -7.21
C GLU A 64 -7.40 -9.06 -7.15
N LEU A 65 -6.57 -8.06 -6.83
CA LEU A 65 -5.12 -8.22 -6.67
C LEU A 65 -4.76 -9.16 -5.51
N LEU A 66 -5.47 -9.07 -4.40
CA LEU A 66 -5.18 -9.85 -3.20
C LEU A 66 -5.52 -11.33 -3.38
N SER A 67 -6.53 -11.68 -4.14
CA SER A 67 -6.99 -13.06 -4.39
C SER A 67 -7.31 -13.88 -3.13
N GLY A 68 -7.20 -13.28 -1.95
CA GLY A 68 -7.44 -13.90 -0.65
C GLY A 68 -8.90 -13.80 -0.22
N LYS A 69 -9.18 -14.39 0.95
CA LYS A 69 -10.51 -14.33 1.56
C LYS A 69 -10.60 -13.17 2.55
N GLN A 70 -11.56 -12.27 2.35
CA GLN A 70 -11.86 -11.22 3.30
C GLN A 70 -12.51 -11.79 4.56
N SER A 71 -12.05 -11.33 5.72
CA SER A 71 -12.59 -11.69 7.03
C SER A 71 -12.81 -10.41 7.86
N SER A 72 -13.77 -10.43 8.75
CA SER A 72 -14.02 -9.31 9.68
C SER A 72 -13.21 -9.42 10.99
N LYS A 73 -12.56 -10.56 11.24
CA LYS A 73 -11.97 -10.83 12.57
C LYS A 73 -10.52 -11.29 12.54
N LYS A 74 -9.99 -11.72 11.42
CA LYS A 74 -8.64 -12.29 11.36
C LYS A 74 -7.97 -12.07 10.00
N GLY A 75 -6.68 -12.29 9.96
CA GLY A 75 -5.86 -12.11 8.78
C GLY A 75 -5.07 -10.81 8.80
N MET A 76 -4.33 -10.56 7.73
CA MET A 76 -3.55 -9.34 7.58
C MET A 76 -4.47 -8.11 7.47
N LEU A 77 -4.15 -7.06 8.22
CA LEU A 77 -4.91 -5.81 8.12
C LEU A 77 -4.51 -5.03 6.87
N ILE A 78 -5.49 -4.63 6.09
CA ILE A 78 -5.28 -3.78 4.91
C ILE A 78 -6.11 -2.52 5.09
N SER A 79 -5.43 -1.39 5.24
CA SER A 79 -6.03 -0.08 5.39
C SER A 79 -5.93 0.70 4.10
N ILE A 80 -7.04 1.22 3.63
CA ILE A 80 -7.13 2.06 2.44
C ILE A 80 -7.99 3.29 2.72
N GLY A 81 -7.57 4.44 2.22
CA GLY A 81 -8.33 5.68 2.38
C GLY A 81 -7.55 6.92 2.02
N GLU A 82 -8.20 8.06 2.16
CA GLU A 82 -7.64 9.39 1.98
C GLU A 82 -7.23 10.00 3.31
N LYS A 83 -6.34 10.99 3.24
CA LYS A 83 -5.95 11.79 4.42
C LYS A 83 -7.18 12.35 5.12
N GLY A 84 -7.33 12.06 6.40
CA GLY A 84 -8.51 12.41 7.18
C GLY A 84 -9.45 11.23 7.48
N ASP A 85 -9.45 10.20 6.66
CA ASP A 85 -10.25 9.01 6.90
C ASP A 85 -9.80 8.26 8.16
N LYS A 86 -10.75 7.68 8.87
CA LYS A 86 -10.47 6.93 10.11
C LYS A 86 -9.52 5.76 9.85
N SER A 87 -9.66 5.10 8.70
CA SER A 87 -8.87 3.92 8.32
C SER A 87 -7.37 4.18 8.25
N VAL A 88 -6.98 5.39 7.88
CA VAL A 88 -5.58 5.77 7.67
C VAL A 88 -5.11 6.93 8.56
N ARG A 89 -5.92 7.32 9.54
CA ARG A 89 -5.64 8.47 10.41
C ARG A 89 -4.29 8.39 11.11
N LYS A 90 -3.90 7.22 11.58
CA LYS A 90 -2.61 7.04 12.27
C LYS A 90 -1.40 7.27 11.37
N TYR A 91 -1.60 7.29 10.04
CA TYR A 91 -0.56 7.53 9.04
C TYR A 91 -0.58 8.95 8.48
N SER A 92 -1.39 9.86 9.02
CA SER A 92 -1.57 11.23 8.49
C SER A 92 -0.27 12.00 8.31
N ARG A 93 0.74 11.75 9.16
CA ARG A 93 2.06 12.39 9.07
C ARG A 93 2.92 11.84 7.94
N GLN A 94 2.70 10.59 7.53
CA GLN A 94 3.43 9.93 6.45
C GLN A 94 2.81 10.25 5.08
N ILE A 95 1.52 10.61 5.04
CA ILE A 95 0.85 10.97 3.79
C ILE A 95 1.35 12.35 3.35
N PRO A 96 1.99 12.46 2.17
CA PRO A 96 2.46 13.76 1.66
C PRO A 96 1.33 14.76 1.54
N ASP A 97 1.59 16.01 1.92
CA ASP A 97 0.59 17.09 1.92
C ASP A 97 0.60 17.85 0.60
N HIS A 98 0.46 17.14 -0.50
CA HIS A 98 0.35 17.71 -1.83
C HIS A 98 -0.60 16.87 -2.70
N LYS A 99 -1.11 17.50 -3.75
CA LYS A 99 -2.01 16.86 -4.71
C LYS A 99 -1.41 15.54 -5.23
N GLU A 100 -2.24 14.51 -5.27
CA GLU A 100 -1.88 13.17 -5.74
C GLU A 100 -0.77 12.48 -4.92
N GLY A 101 -0.39 13.08 -3.78
CA GLY A 101 0.55 12.45 -2.85
C GLY A 101 -0.03 11.17 -2.24
N TYR A 102 0.82 10.19 -1.98
CA TYR A 102 0.40 8.95 -1.34
C TYR A 102 1.48 8.35 -0.45
N TYR A 103 1.03 7.52 0.46
CA TYR A 103 1.83 6.66 1.32
C TYR A 103 1.44 5.22 1.09
N LEU A 104 2.41 4.40 0.78
CA LEU A 104 2.27 2.95 0.66
C LEU A 104 3.22 2.27 1.64
N SER A 105 2.69 1.43 2.48
CA SER A 105 3.49 0.58 3.37
C SER A 105 3.03 -0.86 3.26
N VAL A 106 3.98 -1.75 3.12
CA VAL A 106 3.74 -3.20 3.07
C VAL A 106 4.67 -3.87 4.06
N ASN A 107 4.13 -4.56 5.05
CA ASN A 107 4.90 -5.34 6.01
C ASN A 107 4.14 -6.62 6.37
N GLU A 108 4.73 -7.46 7.20
CA GLU A 108 4.16 -8.77 7.57
C GLU A 108 2.83 -8.68 8.35
N LYS A 109 2.55 -7.53 8.95
CA LYS A 109 1.37 -7.30 9.80
C LYS A 109 0.25 -6.58 9.07
N GLU A 110 0.61 -5.63 8.20
CA GLU A 110 -0.36 -4.76 7.56
C GLU A 110 0.10 -4.24 6.19
N ILE A 111 -0.87 -3.88 5.37
CA ILE A 111 -0.69 -3.13 4.14
C ILE A 111 -1.47 -1.82 4.29
N VAL A 112 -0.85 -0.69 3.96
CA VAL A 112 -1.46 0.64 4.03
C VAL A 112 -1.38 1.29 2.66
N LEU A 113 -2.54 1.69 2.15
CA LEU A 113 -2.70 2.42 0.89
C LEU A 113 -3.42 3.74 1.22
N ALA A 114 -2.66 4.81 1.37
CA ALA A 114 -3.22 6.08 1.83
C ALA A 114 -2.81 7.24 0.92
N GLY A 115 -3.80 7.92 0.35
CA GLY A 115 -3.60 9.09 -0.48
C GLY A 115 -3.89 10.39 0.24
N ASN A 116 -3.30 11.49 -0.22
CA ASN A 116 -3.71 12.83 0.18
C ASN A 116 -5.11 13.18 -0.36
N ASP A 117 -5.45 12.58 -1.50
CA ASP A 117 -6.71 12.69 -2.19
C ASP A 117 -7.06 11.35 -2.87
N GLU A 118 -8.20 11.28 -3.56
CA GLU A 118 -8.68 10.10 -4.26
C GLU A 118 -7.64 9.56 -5.26
N ARG A 119 -7.02 10.45 -6.04
CA ARG A 119 -5.99 10.07 -7.01
C ARG A 119 -4.74 9.54 -6.33
N GLY A 120 -4.33 10.14 -5.23
CA GLY A 120 -3.21 9.65 -4.43
C GLY A 120 -3.47 8.24 -3.92
N THR A 121 -4.66 7.95 -3.42
CA THR A 121 -5.07 6.60 -3.01
C THR A 121 -5.01 5.61 -4.18
N TYR A 122 -5.47 6.02 -5.34
CA TYR A 122 -5.40 5.21 -6.55
C TYR A 122 -3.95 4.94 -7.00
N TYR A 123 -3.07 5.93 -6.91
CA TYR A 123 -1.64 5.75 -7.20
C TYR A 123 -0.94 4.82 -6.22
N ALA A 124 -1.31 4.87 -4.93
CA ALA A 124 -0.84 3.89 -3.96
C ALA A 124 -1.21 2.47 -4.38
N LEU A 125 -2.45 2.27 -4.84
CA LEU A 125 -2.93 0.99 -5.35
C LEU A 125 -2.18 0.54 -6.61
N GLN A 126 -1.94 1.43 -7.56
CA GLN A 126 -1.18 1.12 -8.77
C GLN A 126 0.26 0.74 -8.45
N THR A 127 0.91 1.45 -7.53
CA THR A 127 2.26 1.11 -7.07
C THR A 127 2.27 -0.25 -6.38
N PHE A 128 1.29 -0.52 -5.53
CA PHE A 128 1.12 -1.84 -4.92
C PHE A 128 0.98 -2.95 -5.96
N ALA A 129 0.15 -2.75 -6.99
CA ALA A 129 -0.01 -3.70 -8.07
C ALA A 129 1.30 -3.99 -8.83
N GLN A 130 2.12 -2.98 -9.03
CA GLN A 130 3.43 -3.12 -9.69
C GLN A 130 4.45 -3.90 -8.85
N LEU A 131 4.28 -3.91 -7.54
CA LEU A 131 5.13 -4.69 -6.62
C LEU A 131 4.75 -6.18 -6.57
N LEU A 132 3.57 -6.53 -7.04
CA LEU A 132 3.11 -7.91 -7.14
C LEU A 132 3.72 -8.56 -8.38
N LYS A 133 4.66 -9.41 -8.17
CA LYS A 133 5.32 -10.17 -9.24
C LYS A 133 5.04 -11.66 -9.12
#